data_b6f41013dd9b64e1fad2be53a6c2457e
#
_entry.id   b6f41013dd9b64e1fad2be53a6c2457e
#
_cell.length_a   1.000
_cell.length_b   1.000
_cell.length_c   1.000
_cell.angle_alpha   90.00
_cell.angle_beta   90.00
_cell.angle_gamma   90.00
#
_symmetry.space_group_name_H-M   'P 1'
#
loop_
_entity.id
_entity.type
_entity.pdbx_description
1 polymer ?
#
loop_
_entity_poly.entity_id
_entity_poly.type
_entity_poly.pdbx_seq_one_letter_code
_entity_poly.pdbx_strand_id
1 'polypeptide(L)'
;MSRAKTLAGAKWFEQRAAEWRSAGRRLQSLERGRSALPDDVLEAVRAYPEIARDLAIARRAAPGGALTRYLEGVYLELHRSLFRPPAAFWRGVRKLFTHDAAAAARELRWHIAAVTALFVACVGAGAWLVGTYPELATLFASEKMIEGVQHGELWTDNLLSVFPSSLLSAQIFTNNIVVSLFALCLGVLYGLGTLYIIAMNGLSIGGVFAFTAHYGVAERLFEFTAAHGFVELSVVCIAGAVGASLGEALARPGELTRGAAFQQAVARGMRLVAVCLVFLVGAGVLEGFVSPDPRFPLGARLAMGLAYFGLFLLVLSGALGRLGRRARGA
;
A
#
# COMPACT_ATOMS: atom_id res chain seq x y z
N MET A 1 -33.08 -42.17 -32.01
CA MET A 1 -32.13 -41.09 -31.65
C MET A 1 -31.89 -40.94 -30.11
N SER A 2 -32.62 -41.56 -29.23
CA SER A 2 -32.50 -41.42 -27.77
C SER A 2 -31.34 -42.21 -27.14
N ARG A 3 -31.14 -43.52 -27.49
CA ARG A 3 -30.09 -44.37 -26.87
C ARG A 3 -28.64 -43.96 -27.14
N ALA A 4 -28.34 -43.45 -28.32
CA ALA A 4 -26.95 -42.98 -28.66
C ALA A 4 -26.55 -41.72 -27.88
N LYS A 5 -27.52 -40.78 -27.68
CA LYS A 5 -27.26 -39.56 -26.84
C LYS A 5 -27.06 -39.92 -25.38
N THR A 6 -27.75 -40.94 -24.87
CA THR A 6 -27.60 -41.39 -23.47
C THR A 6 -26.26 -42.08 -23.24
N LEU A 7 -25.79 -42.91 -24.19
CA LEU A 7 -24.46 -43.56 -24.12
C LEU A 7 -23.29 -42.59 -24.29
N ALA A 8 -23.42 -41.55 -25.14
CA ALA A 8 -22.40 -40.50 -25.27
C ALA A 8 -22.32 -39.68 -24.01
N GLY A 9 -23.45 -39.36 -23.38
CA GLY A 9 -23.52 -38.65 -22.10
C GLY A 9 -22.90 -39.47 -20.94
N ALA A 10 -23.13 -40.79 -20.92
CA ALA A 10 -22.55 -41.65 -19.88
C ALA A 10 -21.02 -41.77 -19.97
N LYS A 11 -20.48 -41.93 -21.20
CA LYS A 11 -19.02 -41.96 -21.42
C LYS A 11 -18.35 -40.62 -21.08
N TRP A 12 -18.96 -39.50 -21.45
CA TRP A 12 -18.49 -38.19 -21.07
C TRP A 12 -18.44 -38.03 -19.56
N PHE A 13 -19.51 -38.44 -18.88
CA PHE A 13 -19.63 -38.39 -17.43
C PHE A 13 -18.53 -39.23 -16.72
N GLU A 14 -18.29 -40.46 -17.20
CA GLU A 14 -17.26 -41.30 -16.62
C GLU A 14 -15.84 -40.72 -16.76
N GLN A 15 -15.52 -40.16 -17.93
CA GLN A 15 -14.24 -39.47 -18.16
C GLN A 15 -14.07 -38.27 -17.26
N ARG A 16 -15.07 -37.39 -17.21
CA ARG A 16 -15.03 -36.19 -16.37
C ARG A 16 -15.05 -36.51 -14.86
N ALA A 17 -15.79 -37.55 -14.44
CA ALA A 17 -15.81 -37.96 -13.05
C ALA A 17 -14.43 -38.43 -12.52
N ALA A 18 -13.60 -38.98 -13.39
CA ALA A 18 -12.21 -39.32 -13.03
C ALA A 18 -11.37 -38.04 -12.78
N GLU A 19 -11.52 -37.03 -13.63
CA GLU A 19 -10.85 -35.73 -13.50
C GLU A 19 -11.31 -34.97 -12.25
N TRP A 20 -12.62 -34.93 -11.99
CA TRP A 20 -13.18 -34.30 -10.77
C TRP A 20 -12.67 -34.98 -9.48
N ARG A 21 -12.61 -36.31 -9.45
CA ARG A 21 -12.07 -37.08 -8.32
C ARG A 21 -10.57 -36.85 -8.15
N SER A 22 -9.80 -36.71 -9.22
CA SER A 22 -8.38 -36.40 -9.16
C SER A 22 -8.13 -34.99 -8.61
N ALA A 23 -8.90 -34.01 -9.07
CA ALA A 23 -8.86 -32.65 -8.55
C ALA A 23 -9.18 -32.59 -7.04
N GLY A 24 -10.23 -33.29 -6.58
CA GLY A 24 -10.60 -33.37 -5.16
C GLY A 24 -9.52 -34.04 -4.28
N ARG A 25 -8.87 -35.10 -4.75
CA ARG A 25 -7.77 -35.75 -3.99
C ARG A 25 -6.53 -34.86 -3.86
N ARG A 26 -6.18 -34.10 -4.90
CA ARG A 26 -5.06 -33.16 -4.89
C ARG A 26 -5.32 -31.99 -3.95
N LEU A 27 -6.56 -31.51 -3.87
CA LEU A 27 -6.98 -30.50 -2.89
C LEU A 27 -6.71 -30.94 -1.45
N GLN A 28 -7.02 -32.18 -1.11
CA GLN A 28 -6.74 -32.73 0.21
C GLN A 28 -5.24 -32.79 0.53
N SER A 29 -4.38 -32.97 -0.49
CA SER A 29 -2.92 -32.92 -0.30
C SER A 29 -2.41 -31.50 -0.05
N LEU A 30 -2.97 -30.51 -0.69
CA LEU A 30 -2.67 -29.07 -0.50
C LEU A 30 -3.10 -28.59 0.90
N GLU A 31 -4.25 -29.03 1.40
CA GLU A 31 -4.76 -28.66 2.74
C GLU A 31 -3.93 -29.27 3.90
N ARG A 32 -3.38 -30.46 3.72
CA ARG A 32 -2.58 -31.15 4.75
C ARG A 32 -1.17 -30.59 4.95
N GLY A 33 -0.82 -29.46 4.30
CA GLY A 33 0.45 -28.76 4.54
C GLY A 33 1.71 -29.55 4.14
N ARG A 34 1.57 -30.66 3.41
CA ARG A 34 2.69 -31.30 2.72
C ARG A 34 3.08 -30.36 1.58
N SER A 35 4.35 -30.04 1.48
CA SER A 35 4.94 -29.18 0.45
C SER A 35 4.26 -29.44 -0.90
N ALA A 36 3.37 -28.53 -1.32
CA ALA A 36 2.72 -28.66 -2.61
C ALA A 36 3.80 -28.57 -3.67
N LEU A 37 3.96 -29.60 -4.47
CA LEU A 37 4.85 -29.55 -5.61
C LEU A 37 4.32 -28.49 -6.57
N PRO A 38 5.17 -27.72 -7.27
CA PRO A 38 4.75 -26.72 -8.24
C PRO A 38 3.73 -27.26 -9.26
N ASP A 39 3.87 -28.53 -9.62
CA ASP A 39 2.99 -29.23 -10.56
C ASP A 39 1.56 -29.41 -10.00
N ASP A 40 1.39 -29.71 -8.71
CA ASP A 40 0.07 -29.85 -8.09
C ASP A 40 -0.72 -28.53 -8.10
N VAL A 41 -0.03 -27.41 -7.89
CA VAL A 41 -0.63 -26.08 -7.95
C VAL A 41 -1.01 -25.72 -9.38
N LEU A 42 -0.14 -25.98 -10.34
CA LEU A 42 -0.39 -25.70 -11.75
C LEU A 42 -1.58 -26.49 -12.30
N GLU A 43 -1.69 -27.77 -11.91
CA GLU A 43 -2.83 -28.60 -12.30
C GLU A 43 -4.14 -28.17 -11.61
N ALA A 44 -4.09 -27.74 -10.35
CA ALA A 44 -5.26 -27.17 -9.67
C ALA A 44 -5.75 -25.87 -10.38
N VAL A 45 -4.83 -25.01 -10.80
CA VAL A 45 -5.15 -23.81 -11.59
C VAL A 45 -5.77 -24.16 -12.94
N ARG A 46 -5.28 -25.20 -13.62
CA ARG A 46 -5.85 -25.69 -14.87
C ARG A 46 -7.24 -26.32 -14.71
N ALA A 47 -7.45 -27.07 -13.64
CA ALA A 47 -8.73 -27.73 -13.36
C ALA A 47 -9.85 -26.73 -12.98
N TYR A 48 -9.51 -25.57 -12.41
CA TYR A 48 -10.47 -24.61 -11.90
C TYR A 48 -11.47 -24.09 -12.96
N PRO A 49 -11.05 -23.57 -14.14
CA PRO A 49 -12.01 -23.11 -15.17
C PRO A 49 -12.80 -24.27 -15.79
N GLU A 50 -12.27 -25.48 -15.83
CA GLU A 50 -12.95 -26.66 -16.35
C GLU A 50 -14.09 -27.08 -15.42
N ILE A 51 -13.82 -27.15 -14.10
CA ILE A 51 -14.85 -27.46 -13.10
C ILE A 51 -15.92 -26.38 -13.06
N ALA A 52 -15.56 -25.08 -13.21
CA ALA A 52 -16.51 -23.99 -13.31
C ALA A 52 -17.45 -24.14 -14.51
N ARG A 53 -16.93 -24.57 -15.67
CA ARG A 53 -17.71 -24.85 -16.89
C ARG A 53 -18.66 -26.04 -16.67
N ASP A 54 -18.16 -27.14 -16.12
CA ASP A 54 -18.94 -28.35 -15.88
C ASP A 54 -20.07 -28.08 -14.86
N LEU A 55 -19.79 -27.27 -13.83
CA LEU A 55 -20.79 -26.80 -12.87
C LEU A 55 -21.88 -25.96 -13.55
N ALA A 56 -21.49 -25.05 -14.46
CA ALA A 56 -22.47 -24.26 -15.20
C ALA A 56 -23.37 -25.11 -16.09
N ILE A 57 -22.83 -26.18 -16.69
CA ILE A 57 -23.61 -27.17 -17.48
C ILE A 57 -24.54 -27.95 -16.55
N ALA A 58 -24.03 -28.46 -15.42
CA ALA A 58 -24.84 -29.22 -14.45
C ALA A 58 -26.02 -28.39 -13.87
N ARG A 59 -25.76 -27.11 -13.55
CA ARG A 59 -26.79 -26.19 -13.08
C ARG A 59 -27.92 -25.96 -14.09
N ARG A 60 -27.59 -25.93 -15.39
CA ARG A 60 -28.59 -25.80 -16.47
C ARG A 60 -29.38 -27.08 -16.68
N ALA A 61 -28.72 -28.24 -16.57
CA ALA A 61 -29.33 -29.55 -16.83
C ALA A 61 -30.19 -30.05 -15.68
N ALA A 62 -29.76 -29.87 -14.44
CA ALA A 62 -30.45 -30.32 -13.23
C ALA A 62 -30.13 -29.40 -12.03
N PRO A 63 -30.83 -28.25 -11.89
CA PRO A 63 -30.66 -27.36 -10.74
C PRO A 63 -30.95 -28.13 -9.44
N GLY A 64 -29.97 -28.18 -8.53
CA GLY A 64 -30.07 -28.89 -7.26
C GLY A 64 -29.91 -30.42 -7.33
N GLY A 65 -29.55 -30.98 -8.47
CA GLY A 65 -29.24 -32.40 -8.64
C GLY A 65 -28.00 -32.82 -7.82
N ALA A 66 -27.84 -34.13 -7.56
CA ALA A 66 -26.73 -34.67 -6.82
C ALA A 66 -25.35 -34.29 -7.43
N LEU A 67 -25.26 -34.31 -8.77
CA LEU A 67 -24.07 -33.91 -9.51
C LEU A 67 -23.74 -32.41 -9.33
N THR A 68 -24.79 -31.55 -9.41
CA THR A 68 -24.61 -30.12 -9.22
C THR A 68 -24.06 -29.81 -7.83
N ARG A 69 -24.63 -30.41 -6.78
CA ARG A 69 -24.13 -30.25 -5.41
C ARG A 69 -22.69 -30.78 -5.23
N TYR A 70 -22.35 -31.89 -5.87
CA TYR A 70 -20.99 -32.43 -5.84
C TYR A 70 -19.99 -31.46 -6.50
N LEU A 71 -20.29 -30.98 -7.70
CA LEU A 71 -19.43 -30.02 -8.42
C LEU A 71 -19.36 -28.66 -7.71
N GLU A 72 -20.41 -28.22 -7.05
CA GLU A 72 -20.39 -27.03 -6.19
C GLU A 72 -19.43 -27.21 -5.02
N GLY A 73 -19.43 -28.37 -4.37
CA GLY A 73 -18.48 -28.71 -3.32
C GLY A 73 -17.05 -28.67 -3.80
N VAL A 74 -16.75 -29.35 -4.92
CA VAL A 74 -15.38 -29.38 -5.50
C VAL A 74 -14.95 -27.99 -5.96
N TYR A 75 -15.84 -27.22 -6.59
CA TYR A 75 -15.55 -25.86 -7.02
C TYR A 75 -15.25 -24.92 -5.86
N LEU A 76 -16.08 -24.94 -4.82
CA LEU A 76 -15.87 -24.11 -3.62
C LEU A 76 -14.59 -24.48 -2.87
N GLU A 77 -14.27 -25.76 -2.80
CA GLU A 77 -13.04 -26.23 -2.15
C GLU A 77 -11.81 -25.81 -2.95
N LEU A 78 -11.85 -25.96 -4.28
CA LEU A 78 -10.81 -25.49 -5.20
C LEU A 78 -10.65 -23.97 -5.14
N HIS A 79 -11.76 -23.24 -5.14
CA HIS A 79 -11.76 -21.79 -4.99
C HIS A 79 -11.13 -21.35 -3.65
N ARG A 80 -11.51 -22.00 -2.55
CA ARG A 80 -10.93 -21.72 -1.23
C ARG A 80 -9.43 -22.02 -1.19
N SER A 81 -8.97 -23.10 -1.81
CA SER A 81 -7.56 -23.50 -1.80
C SER A 81 -6.70 -22.58 -2.66
N LEU A 82 -7.22 -22.15 -3.83
CA LEU A 82 -6.49 -21.27 -4.74
C LEU A 82 -6.50 -19.80 -4.31
N PHE A 83 -7.60 -19.33 -3.69
CA PHE A 83 -7.80 -17.91 -3.37
C PHE A 83 -7.75 -17.61 -1.87
N ARG A 84 -7.68 -18.62 -0.99
CA ARG A 84 -7.35 -18.39 0.42
C ARG A 84 -5.86 -18.17 0.58
N PRO A 85 -5.44 -17.04 1.19
CA PRO A 85 -4.04 -16.88 1.54
C PRO A 85 -3.62 -18.03 2.47
N PRO A 86 -2.53 -18.74 2.19
CA PRO A 86 -2.06 -19.82 3.06
C PRO A 86 -1.81 -19.27 4.46
N ALA A 87 -1.95 -20.11 5.50
CA ALA A 87 -1.67 -19.73 6.90
C ALA A 87 -0.25 -19.12 7.07
N ALA A 88 0.69 -19.48 6.19
CA ALA A 88 2.02 -18.90 6.09
C ALA A 88 1.96 -17.41 5.68
N PHE A 89 1.01 -16.99 4.82
CA PHE A 89 0.85 -15.60 4.42
C PHE A 89 0.50 -14.71 5.62
N TRP A 90 -0.53 -15.08 6.39
CA TRP A 90 -0.93 -14.31 7.56
C TRP A 90 0.15 -14.27 8.65
N ARG A 91 0.91 -15.36 8.80
CA ARG A 91 2.09 -15.36 9.68
C ARG A 91 3.17 -14.42 9.18
N GLY A 92 3.40 -14.36 7.85
CA GLY A 92 4.31 -13.43 7.20
C GLY A 92 3.89 -11.96 7.41
N VAL A 93 2.61 -11.64 7.15
CA VAL A 93 2.05 -10.30 7.38
C VAL A 93 2.23 -9.90 8.85
N ARG A 94 1.84 -10.77 9.79
CA ARG A 94 2.03 -10.47 11.22
C ARG A 94 3.51 -10.25 11.56
N LYS A 95 4.41 -11.08 11.05
CA LYS A 95 5.86 -10.93 11.27
C LYS A 95 6.37 -9.61 10.72
N LEU A 96 5.90 -9.20 9.54
CA LEU A 96 6.24 -7.93 8.92
C LEU A 96 5.93 -6.75 9.86
N PHE A 97 4.72 -6.66 10.39
CA PHE A 97 4.28 -5.57 11.25
C PHE A 97 4.84 -5.64 12.69
N THR A 98 5.18 -6.82 13.19
CA THR A 98 5.64 -6.97 14.59
C THR A 98 7.15 -7.03 14.75
N HIS A 99 7.90 -7.29 13.66
CA HIS A 99 9.34 -7.52 13.75
C HIS A 99 10.13 -6.95 12.56
N ASP A 100 9.77 -7.32 11.31
CA ASP A 100 10.66 -7.11 10.17
C ASP A 100 10.75 -5.62 9.78
N ALA A 101 9.64 -4.87 9.84
CA ALA A 101 9.64 -3.44 9.60
C ALA A 101 10.49 -2.69 10.64
N ALA A 102 10.35 -3.05 11.92
CA ALA A 102 11.15 -2.45 12.98
C ALA A 102 12.65 -2.78 12.85
N ALA A 103 12.99 -3.98 12.40
CA ALA A 103 14.38 -4.34 12.11
C ALA A 103 14.94 -3.47 10.97
N ALA A 104 14.19 -3.38 9.86
CA ALA A 104 14.58 -2.55 8.71
C ALA A 104 14.69 -1.06 9.08
N ALA A 105 13.77 -0.52 9.87
CA ALA A 105 13.82 0.86 10.35
C ALA A 105 15.06 1.14 11.21
N ARG A 106 15.45 0.19 12.08
CA ARG A 106 16.70 0.32 12.87
C ARG A 106 17.96 0.27 12.00
N GLU A 107 17.99 -0.61 11.00
CA GLU A 107 19.10 -0.70 10.07
C GLU A 107 19.25 0.58 9.23
N LEU A 108 18.13 1.18 8.81
CA LEU A 108 18.07 2.38 7.99
C LEU A 108 18.01 3.68 8.82
N ARG A 109 18.16 3.63 10.15
CA ARG A 109 17.94 4.80 11.03
C ARG A 109 18.70 6.04 10.64
N TRP A 110 19.93 5.89 10.16
CA TRP A 110 20.77 7.03 9.74
C TRP A 110 20.33 7.61 8.41
N HIS A 111 19.89 6.78 7.46
CA HIS A 111 19.26 7.25 6.22
C HIS A 111 17.95 7.97 6.51
N ILE A 112 17.10 7.40 7.39
CA ILE A 112 15.83 8.04 7.80
C ILE A 112 16.14 9.39 8.46
N ALA A 113 17.08 9.45 9.39
CA ALA A 113 17.44 10.70 10.05
C ALA A 113 17.99 11.75 9.08
N ALA A 114 18.90 11.37 8.19
CA ALA A 114 19.51 12.28 7.22
C ALA A 114 18.47 12.82 6.21
N VAL A 115 17.62 11.94 5.66
CA VAL A 115 16.58 12.33 4.71
C VAL A 115 15.52 13.19 5.38
N THR A 116 15.10 12.85 6.61
CA THR A 116 14.16 13.68 7.38
C THR A 116 14.77 15.05 7.70
N ALA A 117 16.03 15.12 8.09
CA ALA A 117 16.73 16.38 8.33
C ALA A 117 16.80 17.24 7.05
N LEU A 118 17.15 16.64 5.91
CA LEU A 118 17.11 17.32 4.61
C LEU A 118 15.71 17.86 4.29
N PHE A 119 14.69 17.01 4.45
CA PHE A 119 13.30 17.40 4.20
C PHE A 119 12.88 18.59 5.06
N VAL A 120 13.11 18.52 6.37
CA VAL A 120 12.77 19.61 7.31
C VAL A 120 13.55 20.89 6.99
N ALA A 121 14.83 20.77 6.67
CA ALA A 121 15.65 21.93 6.25
C ALA A 121 15.08 22.57 4.96
N CYS A 122 14.67 21.76 3.99
CA CYS A 122 14.04 22.24 2.75
C CYS A 122 12.67 22.86 3.00
N VAL A 123 11.84 22.31 3.92
CA VAL A 123 10.58 22.94 4.35
C VAL A 123 10.87 24.34 4.93
N GLY A 124 11.84 24.45 5.83
CA GLY A 124 12.25 25.76 6.39
C GLY A 124 12.76 26.73 5.32
N ALA A 125 13.57 26.24 4.39
CA ALA A 125 14.09 27.05 3.28
C ALA A 125 12.98 27.52 2.33
N GLY A 126 12.04 26.65 1.98
CA GLY A 126 10.89 27.00 1.15
C GLY A 126 9.98 28.01 1.83
N ALA A 127 9.72 27.83 3.12
CA ALA A 127 8.93 28.76 3.93
C ALA A 127 9.61 30.12 4.03
N TRP A 128 10.92 30.15 4.27
CA TRP A 128 11.68 31.41 4.30
C TRP A 128 11.69 32.10 2.93
N LEU A 129 11.93 31.34 1.86
CA LEU A 129 12.03 31.88 0.51
C LEU A 129 10.71 32.55 0.06
N VAL A 130 9.58 31.83 0.16
CA VAL A 130 8.26 32.33 -0.26
C VAL A 130 7.70 33.32 0.75
N GLY A 131 8.03 33.19 2.04
CA GLY A 131 7.67 34.20 3.04
C GLY A 131 8.35 35.55 2.83
N THR A 132 9.57 35.55 2.25
CA THR A 132 10.31 36.77 1.90
C THR A 132 9.94 37.29 0.52
N TYR A 133 9.71 36.38 -0.45
CA TYR A 133 9.43 36.67 -1.85
C TYR A 133 8.19 35.88 -2.30
N PRO A 134 6.95 36.40 -2.01
CA PRO A 134 5.71 35.68 -2.27
C PRO A 134 5.49 35.33 -3.75
N GLU A 135 6.06 36.09 -4.67
CA GLU A 135 6.03 35.82 -6.11
C GLU A 135 6.66 34.50 -6.52
N LEU A 136 7.58 33.98 -5.71
CA LEU A 136 8.21 32.68 -5.95
C LEU A 136 7.27 31.48 -5.64
N ALA A 137 6.06 31.73 -5.14
CA ALA A 137 5.04 30.70 -5.01
C ALA A 137 4.70 30.05 -6.38
N THR A 138 4.88 30.78 -7.48
CA THR A 138 4.74 30.26 -8.86
C THR A 138 5.65 29.09 -9.20
N LEU A 139 6.74 28.87 -8.43
CA LEU A 139 7.63 27.73 -8.59
C LEU A 139 7.02 26.43 -8.01
N PHE A 140 6.05 26.53 -7.11
CA PHE A 140 5.54 25.42 -6.30
C PHE A 140 4.03 25.19 -6.44
N ALA A 141 3.29 26.19 -6.92
CA ALA A 141 1.84 26.16 -7.06
C ALA A 141 1.40 26.55 -8.47
N SER A 142 0.29 25.98 -8.94
CA SER A 142 -0.30 26.36 -10.22
C SER A 142 -0.92 27.76 -10.15
N GLU A 143 -1.06 28.43 -11.28
CA GLU A 143 -1.72 29.75 -11.36
C GLU A 143 -3.10 29.75 -10.70
N LYS A 144 -3.91 28.71 -10.97
CA LYS A 144 -5.23 28.54 -10.37
C LYS A 144 -5.19 28.44 -8.82
N MET A 145 -4.18 27.76 -8.26
CA MET A 145 -4.00 27.69 -6.80
C MET A 145 -3.62 29.06 -6.23
N ILE A 146 -2.74 29.79 -6.93
CA ILE A 146 -2.29 31.13 -6.54
C ILE A 146 -3.46 32.09 -6.53
N GLU A 147 -4.22 32.15 -7.63
CA GLU A 147 -5.41 33.00 -7.75
C GLU A 147 -6.44 32.67 -6.65
N GLY A 148 -6.75 31.39 -6.41
CA GLY A 148 -7.66 31.00 -5.34
C GLY A 148 -7.21 31.51 -3.98
N VAL A 149 -5.95 31.28 -3.61
CA VAL A 149 -5.39 31.73 -2.32
C VAL A 149 -5.41 33.26 -2.20
N GLN A 150 -5.14 34.02 -3.27
CA GLN A 150 -5.22 35.48 -3.31
C GLN A 150 -6.64 35.98 -3.03
N HIS A 151 -7.67 35.24 -3.41
CA HIS A 151 -9.07 35.53 -3.14
C HIS A 151 -9.58 34.92 -1.82
N GLY A 152 -8.69 34.32 -1.02
CA GLY A 152 -9.03 33.69 0.27
C GLY A 152 -9.66 32.28 0.13
N GLU A 153 -9.53 31.66 -1.05
CA GLU A 153 -10.03 30.31 -1.32
C GLU A 153 -8.90 29.30 -1.38
N LEU A 154 -9.07 28.14 -0.75
CA LEU A 154 -8.14 27.03 -0.89
C LEU A 154 -8.67 26.05 -1.93
N TRP A 155 -7.75 25.39 -2.66
CA TRP A 155 -8.09 24.26 -3.55
C TRP A 155 -8.69 23.07 -2.80
N THR A 156 -8.55 23.04 -1.47
CA THR A 156 -9.17 22.07 -0.57
C THR A 156 -10.61 22.43 -0.18
N ASP A 157 -11.05 23.65 -0.46
CA ASP A 157 -12.41 24.08 -0.17
C ASP A 157 -13.38 23.48 -1.20
N ASN A 158 -14.59 23.19 -0.76
CA ASN A 158 -15.65 22.63 -1.62
C ASN A 158 -15.33 21.30 -2.31
N LEU A 159 -14.29 20.60 -1.86
CA LEU A 159 -13.90 19.31 -2.43
C LEU A 159 -15.08 18.31 -2.42
N LEU A 160 -15.88 18.29 -1.35
CA LEU A 160 -17.07 17.42 -1.23
C LEU A 160 -18.23 17.82 -2.15
N SER A 161 -18.28 19.08 -2.62
CA SER A 161 -19.35 19.56 -3.50
C SER A 161 -19.11 19.19 -4.97
N VAL A 162 -17.84 18.98 -5.37
CA VAL A 162 -17.43 18.76 -6.75
C VAL A 162 -17.20 17.27 -7.05
N PHE A 163 -16.71 16.52 -6.08
CA PHE A 163 -16.38 15.10 -6.27
C PHE A 163 -16.87 14.23 -5.11
N PRO A 164 -17.30 12.98 -5.38
CA PRO A 164 -17.45 11.99 -4.32
C PRO A 164 -16.14 11.84 -3.52
N SER A 165 -16.24 11.74 -2.20
CA SER A 165 -15.08 11.60 -1.28
C SER A 165 -14.09 10.50 -1.66
N SER A 166 -14.57 9.45 -2.36
CA SER A 166 -13.75 8.36 -2.87
C SER A 166 -12.83 8.76 -4.04
N LEU A 167 -13.27 9.65 -4.94
CA LEU A 167 -12.44 10.14 -6.07
C LEU A 167 -11.41 11.16 -5.61
N LEU A 168 -11.75 11.98 -4.63
CA LEU A 168 -10.84 12.93 -4.00
C LEU A 168 -9.70 12.23 -3.27
N SER A 169 -10.04 11.27 -2.41
CA SER A 169 -9.06 10.41 -1.75
C SER A 169 -8.10 9.79 -2.76
N ALA A 170 -8.62 9.35 -3.93
CA ALA A 170 -7.79 8.74 -4.95
C ALA A 170 -6.80 9.73 -5.59
N GLN A 171 -7.17 10.99 -5.80
CA GLN A 171 -6.31 11.96 -6.50
C GLN A 171 -5.16 12.46 -5.61
N ILE A 172 -5.43 12.81 -4.35
CA ILE A 172 -4.40 13.32 -3.43
C ILE A 172 -3.53 12.17 -2.90
N PHE A 173 -4.14 11.05 -2.56
CA PHE A 173 -3.46 9.79 -2.26
C PHE A 173 -2.47 9.38 -3.37
N THR A 174 -2.87 9.57 -4.66
CA THR A 174 -1.99 9.29 -5.80
C THR A 174 -0.76 10.19 -5.79
N ASN A 175 -0.85 11.46 -5.39
CA ASN A 175 0.31 12.36 -5.34
C ASN A 175 1.37 11.86 -4.36
N ASN A 176 1.00 11.51 -3.13
CA ASN A 176 1.95 11.04 -2.11
C ASN A 176 2.54 9.67 -2.44
N ILE A 177 1.76 8.77 -3.09
CA ILE A 177 2.29 7.52 -3.65
C ILE A 177 3.32 7.83 -4.74
N VAL A 178 3.00 8.71 -5.69
CA VAL A 178 3.87 9.05 -6.82
C VAL A 178 5.18 9.65 -6.32
N VAL A 179 5.13 10.63 -5.41
CA VAL A 179 6.32 11.23 -4.79
C VAL A 179 7.16 10.17 -4.06
N SER A 180 6.52 9.29 -3.26
CA SER A 180 7.22 8.21 -2.56
C SER A 180 7.87 7.21 -3.52
N LEU A 181 7.19 6.85 -4.61
CA LEU A 181 7.75 5.97 -5.65
C LEU A 181 8.92 6.62 -6.38
N PHE A 182 8.82 7.90 -6.75
CA PHE A 182 9.94 8.61 -7.36
C PHE A 182 11.13 8.73 -6.39
N ALA A 183 10.89 9.09 -5.13
CA ALA A 183 11.94 9.15 -4.11
C ALA A 183 12.63 7.79 -3.91
N LEU A 184 11.90 6.69 -3.99
CA LEU A 184 12.43 5.33 -3.92
C LEU A 184 13.19 4.94 -5.20
N CYS A 185 12.52 5.05 -6.37
CA CYS A 185 13.05 4.52 -7.63
C CYS A 185 14.25 5.30 -8.14
N LEU A 186 14.27 6.62 -7.97
CA LEU A 186 15.41 7.45 -8.39
C LEU A 186 16.64 7.28 -7.50
N GLY A 187 16.57 6.46 -6.45
CA GLY A 187 17.72 5.95 -5.72
C GLY A 187 18.74 5.24 -6.59
N VAL A 188 18.32 4.62 -7.70
CA VAL A 188 19.22 3.99 -8.69
C VAL A 188 20.22 4.97 -9.34
N LEU A 189 19.95 6.27 -9.29
CA LEU A 189 20.85 7.33 -9.71
C LEU A 189 21.84 7.69 -8.57
N TYR A 190 22.42 6.68 -7.94
CA TYR A 190 23.37 6.84 -6.81
C TYR A 190 22.80 7.69 -5.66
N GLY A 191 21.48 7.71 -5.50
CA GLY A 191 20.76 8.47 -4.47
C GLY A 191 20.52 9.94 -4.80
N LEU A 192 21.14 10.50 -5.84
CA LEU A 192 20.98 11.92 -6.19
C LEU A 192 19.55 12.29 -6.58
N GLY A 193 18.88 11.42 -7.35
CA GLY A 193 17.48 11.62 -7.72
C GLY A 193 16.55 11.59 -6.50
N THR A 194 16.82 10.71 -5.54
CA THR A 194 16.10 10.69 -4.25
C THR A 194 16.24 12.00 -3.50
N LEU A 195 17.46 12.48 -3.34
CA LEU A 195 17.73 13.76 -2.63
C LEU A 195 17.04 14.92 -3.31
N TYR A 196 17.02 14.95 -4.65
CA TYR A 196 16.31 15.97 -5.42
C TYR A 196 14.82 15.95 -5.15
N ILE A 197 14.15 14.77 -5.23
CA ILE A 197 12.71 14.65 -4.97
C ILE A 197 12.36 15.07 -3.53
N ILE A 198 13.13 14.64 -2.54
CA ILE A 198 12.92 15.00 -1.14
C ILE A 198 13.09 16.51 -0.92
N ALA A 199 14.13 17.11 -1.50
CA ALA A 199 14.37 18.55 -1.40
C ALA A 199 13.25 19.36 -2.06
N MET A 200 12.85 19.00 -3.27
CA MET A 200 11.77 19.70 -3.99
C MET A 200 10.43 19.57 -3.27
N ASN A 201 10.11 18.39 -2.73
CA ASN A 201 8.89 18.20 -1.96
C ASN A 201 8.90 19.03 -0.66
N GLY A 202 10.03 19.07 0.06
CA GLY A 202 10.17 19.91 1.25
C GLY A 202 10.02 21.41 0.92
N LEU A 203 10.74 21.91 -0.09
CA LEU A 203 10.64 23.31 -0.55
C LEU A 203 9.21 23.67 -0.94
N SER A 204 8.53 22.79 -1.68
CA SER A 204 7.15 23.01 -2.11
C SER A 204 6.18 23.11 -0.92
N ILE A 205 6.27 22.19 0.05
CA ILE A 205 5.40 22.23 1.24
C ILE A 205 5.64 23.50 2.05
N GLY A 206 6.91 23.83 2.32
CA GLY A 206 7.24 25.06 3.05
C GLY A 206 6.78 26.32 2.33
N GLY A 207 7.00 26.39 1.02
CA GLY A 207 6.58 27.52 0.18
C GLY A 207 5.07 27.70 0.15
N VAL A 208 4.31 26.61 -0.04
CA VAL A 208 2.84 26.64 -0.05
C VAL A 208 2.29 27.09 1.32
N PHE A 209 2.82 26.57 2.43
CA PHE A 209 2.37 27.02 3.76
C PHE A 209 2.71 28.50 4.02
N ALA A 210 3.89 28.98 3.61
CA ALA A 210 4.23 30.40 3.74
C ALA A 210 3.35 31.30 2.87
N PHE A 211 3.06 30.87 1.64
CA PHE A 211 2.17 31.62 0.74
C PHE A 211 0.75 31.70 1.31
N THR A 212 0.19 30.58 1.76
CA THR A 212 -1.14 30.57 2.38
C THR A 212 -1.19 31.38 3.70
N ALA A 213 -0.08 31.42 4.46
CA ALA A 213 0.03 32.27 5.64
C ALA A 213 0.04 33.77 5.30
N HIS A 214 0.69 34.16 4.19
CA HIS A 214 0.71 35.54 3.70
C HIS A 214 -0.71 36.07 3.41
N TYR A 215 -1.61 35.18 2.92
CA TYR A 215 -3.00 35.52 2.63
C TYR A 215 -3.99 35.10 3.72
N GLY A 216 -3.52 34.68 4.89
CA GLY A 216 -4.35 34.40 6.07
C GLY A 216 -5.16 33.11 6.02
N VAL A 217 -4.85 32.17 5.11
CA VAL A 217 -5.58 30.88 4.94
C VAL A 217 -4.79 29.66 5.37
N ALA A 218 -3.60 29.82 5.97
CA ALA A 218 -2.74 28.70 6.38
C ALA A 218 -3.37 27.83 7.47
N GLU A 219 -4.16 28.41 8.38
CA GLU A 219 -4.84 27.66 9.43
C GLU A 219 -5.80 26.63 8.83
N ARG A 220 -6.58 27.02 7.82
CA ARG A 220 -7.50 26.12 7.11
C ARG A 220 -6.76 24.99 6.38
N LEU A 221 -5.61 25.31 5.76
CA LEU A 221 -4.75 24.31 5.15
C LEU A 221 -4.20 23.33 6.20
N PHE A 222 -3.76 23.83 7.36
CA PHE A 222 -3.31 23.00 8.48
C PHE A 222 -4.44 22.11 9.01
N GLU A 223 -5.64 22.66 9.19
CA GLU A 223 -6.82 21.89 9.61
C GLU A 223 -7.10 20.73 8.64
N PHE A 224 -6.99 20.97 7.33
CA PHE A 224 -7.19 19.94 6.32
C PHE A 224 -6.14 18.82 6.45
N THR A 225 -4.86 19.17 6.65
CA THR A 225 -3.76 18.21 6.69
C THR A 225 -3.57 17.52 8.04
N ALA A 226 -4.18 18.02 9.12
CA ALA A 226 -3.94 17.58 10.49
C ALA A 226 -4.24 16.10 10.75
N ALA A 227 -5.22 15.51 10.05
CA ALA A 227 -5.63 14.12 10.26
C ALA A 227 -4.70 13.08 9.59
N HIS A 228 -3.97 13.44 8.53
CA HIS A 228 -3.21 12.49 7.69
C HIS A 228 -1.75 12.88 7.46
N GLY A 229 -1.43 14.16 7.42
CA GLY A 229 -0.14 14.69 6.97
C GLY A 229 1.07 14.14 7.73
N PHE A 230 0.96 13.87 9.04
CA PHE A 230 2.07 13.31 9.83
C PHE A 230 2.55 11.97 9.30
N VAL A 231 1.61 11.08 8.92
CA VAL A 231 1.94 9.76 8.38
C VAL A 231 2.47 9.88 6.96
N GLU A 232 1.82 10.67 6.10
CA GLU A 232 2.19 10.83 4.70
C GLU A 232 3.60 11.39 4.53
N LEU A 233 3.91 12.49 5.22
CA LEU A 233 5.26 13.08 5.17
C LEU A 233 6.33 12.13 5.73
N SER A 234 5.99 11.36 6.76
CA SER A 234 6.89 10.33 7.30
C SER A 234 7.14 9.21 6.29
N VAL A 235 6.11 8.79 5.55
CA VAL A 235 6.22 7.78 4.49
C VAL A 235 7.10 8.30 3.34
N VAL A 236 6.95 9.55 2.91
CA VAL A 236 7.81 10.17 1.90
C VAL A 236 9.29 10.16 2.36
N CYS A 237 9.56 10.56 3.60
CA CYS A 237 10.91 10.53 4.17
C CYS A 237 11.48 9.11 4.24
N ILE A 238 10.67 8.12 4.62
CA ILE A 238 11.10 6.72 4.69
C ILE A 238 11.36 6.15 3.29
N ALA A 239 10.50 6.44 2.31
CA ALA A 239 10.71 6.04 0.92
C ALA A 239 12.02 6.64 0.38
N GLY A 240 12.27 7.92 0.67
CA GLY A 240 13.53 8.58 0.36
C GLY A 240 14.73 7.93 1.08
N ALA A 241 14.59 7.55 2.35
CA ALA A 241 15.65 6.86 3.07
C ALA A 241 15.99 5.50 2.45
N VAL A 242 14.98 4.75 2.01
CA VAL A 242 15.21 3.51 1.26
C VAL A 242 15.88 3.82 -0.07
N GLY A 243 15.40 4.81 -0.85
CA GLY A 243 16.02 5.24 -2.10
C GLY A 243 17.50 5.65 -1.91
N ALA A 244 17.81 6.45 -0.88
CA ALA A 244 19.18 6.82 -0.54
C ALA A 244 20.05 5.59 -0.22
N SER A 245 19.51 4.59 0.51
CA SER A 245 20.24 3.34 0.80
C SER A 245 20.47 2.48 -0.44
N LEU A 246 19.57 2.52 -1.44
CA LEU A 246 19.79 1.88 -2.75
C LEU A 246 20.92 2.56 -3.50
N GLY A 247 20.97 3.89 -3.47
CA GLY A 247 22.05 4.69 -4.06
C GLY A 247 23.40 4.41 -3.41
N GLU A 248 23.44 4.34 -2.08
CA GLU A 248 24.64 3.99 -1.34
C GLU A 248 25.15 2.59 -1.68
N ALA A 249 24.26 1.60 -1.80
CA ALA A 249 24.63 0.23 -2.17
C ALA A 249 25.27 0.15 -3.57
N LEU A 250 24.88 1.03 -4.50
CA LEU A 250 25.50 1.14 -5.82
C LEU A 250 26.84 1.88 -5.79
N ALA A 251 26.94 2.94 -4.95
CA ALA A 251 28.14 3.76 -4.85
C ALA A 251 29.23 3.07 -4.03
N ARG A 252 28.86 2.37 -2.95
CA ARG A 252 29.75 1.76 -1.95
C ARG A 252 29.32 0.33 -1.64
N PRO A 253 29.49 -0.62 -2.58
CA PRO A 253 29.01 -2.00 -2.41
C PRO A 253 29.78 -2.82 -1.37
N GLY A 254 30.89 -2.30 -0.82
CA GLY A 254 31.77 -3.03 0.09
C GLY A 254 32.45 -4.22 -0.61
N GLU A 255 32.38 -5.38 0.04
CA GLU A 255 32.93 -6.64 -0.50
C GLU A 255 32.01 -7.33 -1.53
N LEU A 256 30.79 -6.83 -1.70
CA LEU A 256 29.81 -7.41 -2.62
C LEU A 256 29.96 -6.81 -4.03
N THR A 257 29.44 -7.52 -5.03
CA THR A 257 29.19 -6.89 -6.33
C THR A 257 28.10 -5.83 -6.20
N ARG A 258 28.11 -4.79 -7.03
CA ARG A 258 27.05 -3.76 -7.05
C ARG A 258 25.65 -4.33 -7.15
N GLY A 259 25.46 -5.35 -8.00
CA GLY A 259 24.18 -6.04 -8.15
C GLY A 259 23.74 -6.76 -6.88
N ALA A 260 24.65 -7.48 -6.20
CA ALA A 260 24.34 -8.19 -4.96
C ALA A 260 24.04 -7.21 -3.80
N ALA A 261 24.83 -6.14 -3.67
CA ALA A 261 24.59 -5.09 -2.67
C ALA A 261 23.24 -4.40 -2.89
N PHE A 262 22.90 -4.09 -4.14
CA PHE A 262 21.63 -3.49 -4.50
C PHE A 262 20.44 -4.42 -4.19
N GLN A 263 20.51 -5.70 -4.58
CA GLN A 263 19.47 -6.69 -4.26
C GLN A 263 19.25 -6.83 -2.75
N GLN A 264 20.32 -6.81 -1.96
CA GLN A 264 20.24 -6.88 -0.50
C GLN A 264 19.57 -5.61 0.07
N ALA A 265 19.93 -4.43 -0.44
CA ALA A 265 19.31 -3.17 -0.03
C ALA A 265 17.82 -3.12 -0.41
N VAL A 266 17.43 -3.59 -1.61
CA VAL A 266 16.03 -3.75 -2.04
C VAL A 266 15.28 -4.67 -1.09
N ALA A 267 15.80 -5.88 -0.82
CA ALA A 267 15.13 -6.86 0.04
C ALA A 267 14.91 -6.31 1.47
N ARG A 268 15.83 -5.50 1.99
CA ARG A 268 15.73 -4.82 3.27
C ARG A 268 14.70 -3.69 3.22
N GLY A 269 14.82 -2.78 2.26
CA GLY A 269 13.98 -1.59 2.13
C GLY A 269 12.52 -1.92 1.85
N MET A 270 12.24 -2.91 1.01
CA MET A 270 10.87 -3.29 0.63
C MET A 270 10.01 -3.78 1.81
N ARG A 271 10.62 -4.30 2.88
CA ARG A 271 9.88 -4.64 4.12
C ARG A 271 9.29 -3.39 4.76
N LEU A 272 10.04 -2.30 4.74
CA LEU A 272 9.61 -1.03 5.29
C LEU A 272 8.59 -0.34 4.39
N VAL A 273 8.85 -0.33 3.08
CA VAL A 273 7.94 0.23 2.07
C VAL A 273 6.57 -0.46 2.09
N ALA A 274 6.52 -1.78 2.26
CA ALA A 274 5.26 -2.52 2.35
C ALA A 274 4.38 -2.08 3.54
N VAL A 275 4.99 -1.81 4.70
CA VAL A 275 4.26 -1.26 5.85
C VAL A 275 3.84 0.19 5.59
N CYS A 276 4.74 1.01 5.04
CA CYS A 276 4.44 2.40 4.67
C CYS A 276 3.24 2.49 3.72
N LEU A 277 3.17 1.60 2.72
CA LEU A 277 2.05 1.57 1.78
C LEU A 277 0.70 1.31 2.48
N VAL A 278 0.65 0.39 3.45
CA VAL A 278 -0.58 0.11 4.21
C VAL A 278 -0.99 1.35 5.03
N PHE A 279 -0.03 2.01 5.67
CA PHE A 279 -0.32 3.24 6.41
C PHE A 279 -0.68 4.41 5.48
N LEU A 280 -0.11 4.47 4.30
CA LEU A 280 -0.49 5.49 3.32
C LEU A 280 -1.95 5.32 2.84
N VAL A 281 -2.40 4.07 2.63
CA VAL A 281 -3.82 3.79 2.33
C VAL A 281 -4.74 4.28 3.45
N GLY A 282 -4.39 4.03 4.72
CA GLY A 282 -5.16 4.53 5.86
C GLY A 282 -5.14 6.06 5.98
N ALA A 283 -4.02 6.71 5.68
CA ALA A 283 -3.93 8.17 5.61
C ALA A 283 -4.85 8.74 4.53
N GLY A 284 -4.89 8.14 3.33
CA GLY A 284 -5.81 8.52 2.27
C GLY A 284 -7.30 8.36 2.65
N VAL A 285 -7.63 7.38 3.50
CA VAL A 285 -8.99 7.27 4.05
C VAL A 285 -9.28 8.44 5.00
N LEU A 286 -8.36 8.80 5.90
CA LEU A 286 -8.52 9.95 6.78
C LEU A 286 -8.64 11.25 5.98
N GLU A 287 -7.84 11.38 4.94
CA GLU A 287 -7.87 12.54 4.04
C GLU A 287 -9.20 12.68 3.30
N GLY A 288 -9.75 11.61 2.76
CA GLY A 288 -10.98 11.67 1.97
C GLY A 288 -12.26 11.74 2.79
N PHE A 289 -12.27 11.22 4.02
CA PHE A 289 -13.49 11.11 4.82
C PHE A 289 -13.51 11.98 6.08
N VAL A 290 -12.34 12.33 6.62
CA VAL A 290 -12.24 13.12 7.87
C VAL A 290 -11.84 14.56 7.59
N SER A 291 -10.82 14.77 6.74
CA SER A 291 -10.26 16.10 6.50
C SER A 291 -11.24 17.09 5.87
N PRO A 292 -12.09 16.72 4.89
CA PRO A 292 -13.02 17.68 4.29
C PRO A 292 -14.36 17.79 5.03
N ASP A 293 -14.64 16.93 6.01
CA ASP A 293 -15.94 16.91 6.69
C ASP A 293 -15.98 17.93 7.86
N PRO A 294 -16.84 18.96 7.79
CA PRO A 294 -16.93 20.00 8.82
C PRO A 294 -17.40 19.49 10.19
N ARG A 295 -17.95 18.28 10.27
CA ARG A 295 -18.33 17.66 11.56
C ARG A 295 -17.12 17.34 12.44
N PHE A 296 -15.91 17.25 11.86
CA PHE A 296 -14.68 17.00 12.60
C PHE A 296 -13.94 18.32 12.86
N PRO A 297 -14.00 18.89 14.07
CA PRO A 297 -13.23 20.08 14.41
C PRO A 297 -11.72 19.76 14.46
N LEU A 298 -10.86 20.78 14.39
CA LEU A 298 -9.40 20.66 14.42
C LEU A 298 -8.90 19.71 15.52
N GLY A 299 -9.45 19.82 16.74
CA GLY A 299 -9.05 18.96 17.85
C GLY A 299 -9.29 17.47 17.60
N ALA A 300 -10.41 17.12 16.94
CA ALA A 300 -10.71 15.73 16.56
C ALA A 300 -9.78 15.25 15.44
N ARG A 301 -9.51 16.07 14.41
CA ARG A 301 -8.58 15.77 13.33
C ARG A 301 -7.17 15.54 13.83
N LEU A 302 -6.68 16.41 14.73
CA LEU A 302 -5.38 16.26 15.38
C LEU A 302 -5.31 15.00 16.24
N ALA A 303 -6.33 14.71 17.04
CA ALA A 303 -6.36 13.51 17.89
C ALA A 303 -6.31 12.23 17.03
N MET A 304 -7.08 12.16 15.96
CA MET A 304 -7.05 11.02 15.02
C MET A 304 -5.71 10.93 14.31
N GLY A 305 -5.17 12.04 13.81
CA GLY A 305 -3.87 12.07 13.12
C GLY A 305 -2.72 11.63 14.04
N LEU A 306 -2.67 12.15 15.26
CA LEU A 306 -1.65 11.78 16.25
C LEU A 306 -1.79 10.34 16.72
N ALA A 307 -3.03 9.83 16.91
CA ALA A 307 -3.26 8.44 17.26
C ALA A 307 -2.81 7.50 16.13
N TYR A 308 -3.12 7.85 14.88
CA TYR A 308 -2.71 7.09 13.70
C TYR A 308 -1.19 7.13 13.50
N PHE A 309 -0.57 8.28 13.67
CA PHE A 309 0.88 8.45 13.66
C PHE A 309 1.55 7.68 14.81
N GLY A 310 0.97 7.71 16.02
CA GLY A 310 1.42 6.91 17.15
C GLY A 310 1.41 5.42 16.86
N LEU A 311 0.34 4.91 16.23
CA LEU A 311 0.26 3.51 15.77
C LEU A 311 1.38 3.19 14.75
N PHE A 312 1.63 4.08 13.80
CA PHE A 312 2.72 3.93 12.84
C PHE A 312 4.09 3.83 13.55
N LEU A 313 4.37 4.72 14.50
CA LEU A 313 5.61 4.69 15.28
C LEU A 313 5.72 3.44 16.16
N LEU A 314 4.62 2.94 16.73
CA LEU A 314 4.59 1.68 17.48
C LEU A 314 5.01 0.49 16.62
N VAL A 315 4.57 0.44 15.37
CA VAL A 315 5.00 -0.59 14.40
C VAL A 315 6.48 -0.43 14.10
N LEU A 316 6.95 0.75 13.74
CA LEU A 316 8.35 1.02 13.36
C LEU A 316 9.35 0.83 14.51
N SER A 317 8.93 1.09 15.76
CA SER A 317 9.76 0.85 16.96
C SER A 317 9.82 -0.64 17.37
N GLY A 318 8.93 -1.48 16.83
CA GLY A 318 8.75 -2.88 17.21
C GLY A 318 8.09 -3.07 18.58
N ALA A 319 7.52 -2.00 19.16
CA ALA A 319 6.81 -2.05 20.44
C ALA A 319 5.57 -2.95 20.35
N LEU A 320 4.89 -2.96 19.20
CA LEU A 320 3.74 -3.82 18.94
C LEU A 320 4.09 -5.31 19.12
N GLY A 321 5.25 -5.74 18.62
CA GLY A 321 5.74 -7.11 18.80
C GLY A 321 6.12 -7.46 20.24
N ARG A 322 6.61 -6.47 21.02
CA ARG A 322 6.92 -6.64 22.44
C ARG A 322 5.67 -6.77 23.30
N LEU A 323 4.67 -5.95 23.06
CA LEU A 323 3.36 -6.02 23.73
C LEU A 323 2.66 -7.37 23.50
N GLY A 324 2.64 -7.86 22.26
CA GLY A 324 2.04 -9.14 21.92
C GLY A 324 2.76 -10.36 22.53
N ARG A 325 4.04 -10.27 22.87
CA ARG A 325 4.78 -11.32 23.60
C ARG A 325 4.45 -11.32 25.09
N ARG A 326 4.35 -10.15 25.72
CA ARG A 326 3.98 -10.02 27.15
C ARG A 326 2.57 -10.54 27.41
N ALA A 327 1.62 -10.26 26.54
CA ALA A 327 0.24 -10.73 26.64
C ALA A 327 0.07 -12.26 26.47
N ARG A 328 1.06 -12.98 25.96
CA ARG A 328 1.03 -14.44 25.77
C ARG A 328 1.83 -15.19 26.85
N GLY A 329 2.62 -14.49 27.64
CA GLY A 329 3.41 -15.06 28.72
C GLY A 329 2.82 -14.74 30.12
N ALA A 330 1.70 -14.02 30.16
CA ALA A 330 0.83 -13.83 31.31
C ALA A 330 -0.45 -14.68 31.14
#